data_b9fac0e95ad3e4bb2e0d98a92d9434d2
#
_entry.id   b9fac0e95ad3e4bb2e0d98a92d9434d2
#
_cell.length_a   1.000
_cell.length_b   1.000
_cell.length_c   1.000
_cell.angle_alpha   90.00
_cell.angle_beta   90.00
_cell.angle_gamma   90.00
#
_symmetry.space_group_name_H-M   'P 1'
#
loop_
_entity.id
_entity.type
_entity.pdbx_description
1 polymer ?
#
loop_
_entity_poly.entity_id
_entity_poly.type
_entity_poly.pdbx_seq_one_letter_code
_entity_poly.pdbx_strand_id
1 'polypeptide(L)'
;MNQPSADDHVQAGIVVGPMLRYVGTESATIWLETTDACEVAVLGHTAKTFHVEGHHYALVVLEGLEPESVTPYEVRLDGRLAWPADDERPPSVIRTRKGDDHARLVFGSCRLGHPEETPYTLSPSEDERGVGTDALWAYAKSLQRGDVEWPDAVALVGDQVHADEVSPATETFIRSRRDVQQPPGEQIADFEEYTRLYREAWSNPDVRWLLSTVPTTMIFDDHDVHDDWNISEAWVAEMHERPWWEARITGAFMAYWLYQHLGNLSPDELVQDALFAELRGVADGGARLRERAKKWDCERKSSRWAYFRDFGRTRLLVVDCRAGRVVEDDGRAMINEEEWRWIVEHARGSYHHLVVATTLPAFLPHGIHFLEAWNEAVCDGCWGKPAGRLGERLRRAVDLEHWAAYQRSFHQLVDLLRSISNGLEGEPPASIVLVSGDVHMTYVASVDLGKDSGPSRVLQIVCSPFRNPLSSHERRVVRFTGSRAVAAVFSRLARLCGVTSAGASWKLTTERTFDNSIGELELDGRRMKVTLFNVPSSPEKRLHVTHREHD
;
A
#
# COMPACT_ATOMS: atom_id res chain seq x y z
N MET A 1 -26.84 -39.07 35.35
CA MET A 1 -25.62 -38.35 34.95
C MET A 1 -25.46 -38.60 33.47
N ASN A 2 -25.92 -37.67 32.66
CA ASN A 2 -25.65 -37.71 31.21
C ASN A 2 -24.22 -37.22 30.98
N GLN A 3 -23.40 -38.06 30.36
CA GLN A 3 -22.12 -37.63 29.81
C GLN A 3 -22.40 -36.62 28.69
N PRO A 4 -21.64 -35.51 28.58
CA PRO A 4 -21.73 -34.64 27.44
C PRO A 4 -21.26 -35.41 26.20
N SER A 5 -22.03 -35.32 25.13
CA SER A 5 -21.72 -35.92 23.85
C SER A 5 -20.44 -35.29 23.28
N ALA A 6 -19.50 -36.15 22.91
CA ALA A 6 -18.19 -35.74 22.35
C ALA A 6 -18.31 -35.35 20.86
N ASP A 7 -19.08 -34.34 20.52
CA ASP A 7 -19.19 -33.80 19.14
C ASP A 7 -19.65 -32.32 19.07
N ASP A 8 -19.32 -31.51 20.06
CA ASP A 8 -19.32 -30.05 19.87
C ASP A 8 -17.98 -29.61 19.24
N HIS A 9 -17.71 -30.08 18.02
CA HIS A 9 -16.66 -29.45 17.21
C HIS A 9 -17.13 -28.02 16.90
N VAL A 10 -16.45 -27.01 17.48
CA VAL A 10 -16.66 -25.62 17.13
C VAL A 10 -16.47 -25.50 15.62
N GLN A 11 -17.55 -25.14 14.92
CA GLN A 11 -17.51 -25.05 13.46
C GLN A 11 -16.66 -23.87 13.03
N ALA A 12 -15.67 -24.12 12.17
CA ALA A 12 -14.81 -23.07 11.61
C ALA A 12 -15.64 -21.99 10.89
N GLY A 13 -15.32 -20.74 11.12
CA GLY A 13 -15.90 -19.57 10.49
C GLY A 13 -14.83 -18.70 9.83
N ILE A 14 -15.20 -17.83 8.89
CA ILE A 14 -14.28 -16.88 8.28
C ILE A 14 -14.15 -15.66 9.20
N VAL A 15 -12.92 -15.35 9.62
CA VAL A 15 -12.57 -14.18 10.45
C VAL A 15 -12.31 -12.96 9.55
N VAL A 16 -11.43 -13.12 8.53
CA VAL A 16 -11.08 -12.08 7.54
C VAL A 16 -11.12 -12.69 6.14
N GLY A 17 -11.57 -11.94 5.16
CA GLY A 17 -11.72 -12.41 3.79
C GLY A 17 -13.12 -13.00 3.53
N PRO A 18 -13.32 -13.78 2.42
CA PRO A 18 -12.30 -14.13 1.44
C PRO A 18 -11.77 -12.91 0.70
N MET A 19 -10.52 -12.95 0.26
CA MET A 19 -9.93 -11.94 -0.59
C MET A 19 -9.42 -12.55 -1.89
N LEU A 20 -9.87 -12.01 -3.00
CA LEU A 20 -9.32 -12.33 -4.31
C LEU A 20 -7.99 -11.58 -4.45
N ARG A 21 -6.87 -12.30 -4.54
CA ARG A 21 -5.54 -11.67 -4.49
C ARG A 21 -4.86 -11.62 -5.85
N TYR A 22 -4.72 -12.72 -6.51
CA TYR A 22 -4.15 -12.82 -7.85
C TYR A 22 -5.20 -13.33 -8.83
N VAL A 23 -5.23 -12.78 -10.06
CA VAL A 23 -5.98 -13.34 -11.17
C VAL A 23 -5.14 -13.23 -12.44
N GLY A 24 -4.89 -14.37 -13.05
CA GLY A 24 -4.25 -14.52 -14.35
C GLY A 24 -5.27 -14.77 -15.48
N THR A 25 -4.81 -15.38 -16.56
CA THR A 25 -5.67 -15.83 -17.65
C THR A 25 -6.42 -17.13 -17.32
N GLU A 26 -5.79 -18.04 -16.56
CA GLU A 26 -6.30 -19.38 -16.24
C GLU A 26 -6.14 -19.74 -14.75
N SER A 27 -5.76 -18.78 -13.93
CA SER A 27 -5.50 -19.02 -12.50
C SER A 27 -5.93 -17.86 -11.63
N ALA A 28 -6.21 -18.15 -10.36
CA ALA A 28 -6.50 -17.16 -9.32
C ALA A 28 -6.03 -17.63 -7.95
N THR A 29 -5.90 -16.71 -6.99
CA THR A 29 -5.66 -17.05 -5.59
C THR A 29 -6.69 -16.37 -4.69
N ILE A 30 -7.20 -17.11 -3.70
CA ILE A 30 -8.12 -16.61 -2.69
C ILE A 30 -7.51 -16.82 -1.32
N TRP A 31 -7.35 -15.74 -0.59
CA TRP A 31 -6.81 -15.70 0.77
C TRP A 31 -7.93 -15.51 1.80
N LEU A 32 -7.83 -16.17 2.95
CA LEU A 32 -8.72 -15.95 4.10
C LEU A 32 -8.07 -16.38 5.42
N GLU A 33 -8.61 -15.85 6.52
CA GLU A 33 -8.36 -16.25 7.89
C GLU A 33 -9.62 -16.92 8.47
N THR A 34 -9.45 -18.01 9.25
CA THR A 34 -10.54 -18.77 9.88
C THR A 34 -10.38 -18.86 11.39
N THR A 35 -11.49 -19.13 12.09
CA THR A 35 -11.48 -19.30 13.55
C THR A 35 -10.73 -20.55 14.00
N ASP A 36 -10.72 -21.60 13.17
CA ASP A 36 -10.18 -22.91 13.50
C ASP A 36 -9.54 -23.57 12.28
N ALA A 37 -8.75 -24.61 12.52
CA ALA A 37 -8.17 -25.42 11.47
C ALA A 37 -9.28 -26.13 10.67
N CYS A 38 -9.24 -25.98 9.34
CA CYS A 38 -10.24 -26.58 8.44
C CYS A 38 -9.68 -26.77 7.03
N GLU A 39 -10.42 -27.49 6.21
CA GLU A 39 -10.22 -27.51 4.77
C GLU A 39 -11.09 -26.43 4.11
N VAL A 40 -10.45 -25.57 3.31
CA VAL A 40 -11.10 -24.52 2.54
C VAL A 40 -11.26 -24.98 1.11
N ALA A 41 -12.49 -24.95 0.58
CA ALA A 41 -12.78 -25.34 -0.79
C ALA A 41 -13.42 -24.19 -1.59
N VAL A 42 -12.91 -23.96 -2.81
CA VAL A 42 -13.39 -22.97 -3.78
C VAL A 42 -13.35 -23.57 -5.17
N LEU A 43 -14.48 -23.61 -5.91
CA LEU A 43 -14.56 -24.13 -7.29
C LEU A 43 -13.91 -25.52 -7.47
N GLY A 44 -13.99 -26.39 -6.46
CA GLY A 44 -13.39 -27.72 -6.51
C GLY A 44 -11.91 -27.79 -6.13
N HIS A 45 -11.24 -26.67 -5.95
CA HIS A 45 -9.87 -26.61 -5.41
C HIS A 45 -9.91 -26.53 -3.90
N THR A 46 -8.94 -27.14 -3.23
CA THR A 46 -8.88 -27.17 -1.75
C THR A 46 -7.52 -26.75 -1.22
N ALA A 47 -7.53 -26.16 -0.03
CA ALA A 47 -6.34 -25.89 0.76
C ALA A 47 -6.65 -26.15 2.24
N LYS A 48 -5.71 -26.77 2.96
CA LYS A 48 -5.78 -26.82 4.42
C LYS A 48 -5.24 -25.52 4.99
N THR A 49 -5.86 -25.07 6.06
CA THR A 49 -5.33 -23.94 6.82
C THR A 49 -3.98 -24.28 7.42
N PHE A 50 -3.09 -23.29 7.49
CA PHE A 50 -1.86 -23.35 8.29
C PHE A 50 -2.00 -22.41 9.49
N HIS A 51 -1.30 -22.75 10.58
CA HIS A 51 -1.47 -22.11 11.87
C HIS A 51 -0.29 -21.21 12.20
N VAL A 52 -0.56 -19.99 12.69
CA VAL A 52 0.43 -19.03 13.19
C VAL A 52 -0.11 -18.39 14.47
N GLU A 53 0.46 -18.71 15.62
CA GLU A 53 0.18 -18.09 16.93
C GLU A 53 -1.33 -17.93 17.26
N GLY A 54 -2.11 -19.01 17.13
CA GLY A 54 -3.55 -19.00 17.44
C GLY A 54 -4.47 -18.66 16.27
N HIS A 55 -3.93 -18.29 15.13
CA HIS A 55 -4.67 -17.91 13.92
C HIS A 55 -4.49 -18.93 12.80
N HIS A 56 -5.53 -19.15 12.01
CA HIS A 56 -5.56 -20.11 10.93
C HIS A 56 -5.76 -19.40 9.59
N TYR A 57 -4.82 -19.57 8.67
CA TYR A 57 -4.82 -18.91 7.37
C TYR A 57 -4.89 -19.92 6.24
N ALA A 58 -5.54 -19.57 5.16
CA ALA A 58 -5.52 -20.34 3.93
C ALA A 58 -5.29 -19.44 2.72
N LEU A 59 -4.55 -19.98 1.75
CA LEU A 59 -4.44 -19.45 0.40
C LEU A 59 -4.79 -20.59 -0.56
N VAL A 60 -5.94 -20.47 -1.20
CA VAL A 60 -6.41 -21.43 -2.19
C VAL A 60 -5.92 -20.99 -3.56
N VAL A 61 -5.14 -21.85 -4.21
CA VAL A 61 -4.70 -21.65 -5.60
C VAL A 61 -5.67 -22.35 -6.52
N LEU A 62 -6.22 -21.62 -7.48
CA LEU A 62 -7.16 -22.08 -8.49
C LEU A 62 -6.42 -22.10 -9.82
N GLU A 63 -6.46 -23.23 -10.51
CA GLU A 63 -5.83 -23.44 -11.81
C GLU A 63 -6.85 -24.01 -12.82
N GLY A 64 -6.56 -23.88 -14.10
CA GLY A 64 -7.43 -24.40 -15.14
C GLY A 64 -8.77 -23.66 -15.26
N LEU A 65 -8.81 -22.39 -14.88
CA LEU A 65 -9.96 -21.53 -15.08
C LEU A 65 -10.10 -21.20 -16.58
N GLU A 66 -11.34 -21.03 -17.05
CA GLU A 66 -11.58 -20.58 -18.42
C GLU A 66 -11.09 -19.13 -18.60
N PRO A 67 -10.29 -18.85 -19.65
CA PRO A 67 -9.90 -17.46 -19.99
C PRO A 67 -11.12 -16.60 -20.33
N GLU A 68 -11.02 -15.30 -20.16
CA GLU A 68 -12.07 -14.31 -20.50
C GLU A 68 -13.44 -14.62 -19.88
N SER A 69 -13.46 -15.26 -18.73
CA SER A 69 -14.68 -15.69 -18.06
C SER A 69 -15.01 -14.89 -16.80
N VAL A 70 -16.27 -14.91 -16.41
CA VAL A 70 -16.77 -14.36 -15.16
C VAL A 70 -17.42 -15.51 -14.38
N THR A 71 -16.71 -16.03 -13.40
CA THR A 71 -17.11 -17.23 -12.67
C THR A 71 -17.52 -16.86 -11.24
N PRO A 72 -18.81 -16.96 -10.87
CA PRO A 72 -19.25 -16.84 -9.48
C PRO A 72 -18.63 -17.96 -8.65
N TYR A 73 -18.29 -17.65 -7.39
CA TYR A 73 -17.73 -18.66 -6.52
C TYR A 73 -18.31 -18.59 -5.10
N GLU A 74 -18.20 -19.73 -4.42
CA GLU A 74 -18.51 -19.91 -3.01
C GLU A 74 -17.24 -20.36 -2.27
N VAL A 75 -17.16 -20.05 -0.98
CA VAL A 75 -16.15 -20.65 -0.09
C VAL A 75 -16.85 -21.63 0.85
N ARG A 76 -16.33 -22.85 0.93
CA ARG A 76 -16.77 -23.86 1.86
C ARG A 76 -15.68 -24.22 2.85
N LEU A 77 -16.03 -24.32 4.12
CA LEU A 77 -15.16 -24.78 5.20
C LEU A 77 -15.66 -26.16 5.63
N ASP A 78 -14.81 -27.18 5.52
CA ASP A 78 -15.16 -28.58 5.77
C ASP A 78 -16.46 -29.01 5.08
N GLY A 79 -16.63 -28.60 3.81
CA GLY A 79 -17.81 -28.86 2.98
C GLY A 79 -19.02 -27.95 3.23
N ARG A 80 -19.06 -27.17 4.31
CA ARG A 80 -20.15 -26.27 4.66
C ARG A 80 -19.95 -24.88 4.00
N LEU A 81 -21.02 -24.33 3.43
CA LEU A 81 -21.01 -22.97 2.88
C LEU A 81 -20.69 -21.94 3.97
N ALA A 82 -19.66 -21.13 3.73
CA ALA A 82 -19.21 -20.05 4.61
C ALA A 82 -19.19 -18.67 3.92
N TRP A 83 -19.17 -18.62 2.59
CA TRP A 83 -19.28 -17.42 1.78
C TRP A 83 -20.05 -17.69 0.48
N PRO A 84 -20.98 -16.81 0.04
CA PRO A 84 -21.34 -15.52 0.67
C PRO A 84 -21.98 -15.70 2.05
N ALA A 85 -21.84 -14.66 2.89
CA ALA A 85 -22.43 -14.66 4.24
C ALA A 85 -23.93 -14.29 4.23
N ASP A 86 -24.35 -13.56 3.20
CA ASP A 86 -25.74 -13.12 2.96
C ASP A 86 -26.00 -12.94 1.46
N ASP A 87 -27.26 -12.71 1.11
CA ASP A 87 -27.72 -12.47 -0.28
C ASP A 87 -27.93 -10.97 -0.59
N GLU A 88 -27.46 -10.07 0.29
CA GLU A 88 -27.70 -8.63 0.13
C GLU A 88 -26.80 -8.00 -0.96
N ARG A 89 -25.73 -8.68 -1.33
CA ARG A 89 -24.73 -8.21 -2.30
C ARG A 89 -24.68 -9.12 -3.52
N PRO A 90 -24.23 -8.59 -4.67
CA PRO A 90 -23.99 -9.45 -5.83
C PRO A 90 -23.02 -10.59 -5.48
N PRO A 91 -23.13 -11.76 -6.13
CA PRO A 91 -22.18 -12.84 -5.95
C PRO A 91 -20.75 -12.39 -6.17
N SER A 92 -19.81 -12.87 -5.33
CA SER A 92 -18.39 -12.70 -5.61
C SER A 92 -18.00 -13.47 -6.87
N VAL A 93 -17.18 -12.87 -7.71
CA VAL A 93 -16.78 -13.44 -9.00
C VAL A 93 -15.28 -13.40 -9.19
N ILE A 94 -14.75 -14.38 -9.92
CA ILE A 94 -13.42 -14.35 -10.49
C ILE A 94 -13.57 -13.96 -11.96
N ARG A 95 -12.89 -12.87 -12.37
CA ARG A 95 -12.85 -12.40 -13.74
C ARG A 95 -11.49 -12.72 -14.31
N THR A 96 -11.36 -13.86 -15.01
CA THR A 96 -10.11 -14.22 -15.66
C THR A 96 -9.84 -13.28 -16.82
N ARG A 97 -8.56 -12.98 -17.00
CA ARG A 97 -8.14 -11.98 -17.97
C ARG A 97 -8.22 -12.48 -19.40
N LYS A 98 -8.42 -11.54 -20.29
CA LYS A 98 -8.51 -11.79 -21.72
C LYS A 98 -7.16 -12.06 -22.40
N GLY A 99 -6.05 -11.65 -21.77
CA GLY A 99 -4.74 -11.67 -22.38
C GLY A 99 -4.53 -10.57 -23.42
N ASP A 100 -5.46 -9.61 -23.50
CA ASP A 100 -5.36 -8.41 -24.34
C ASP A 100 -4.53 -7.30 -23.67
N ASP A 101 -4.38 -6.18 -24.37
CA ASP A 101 -3.60 -5.02 -23.92
C ASP A 101 -4.44 -4.01 -23.14
N HIS A 102 -5.61 -4.40 -22.64
CA HIS A 102 -6.43 -3.58 -21.75
C HIS A 102 -6.10 -3.86 -20.28
N ALA A 103 -5.98 -2.79 -19.48
CA ALA A 103 -5.86 -2.86 -18.02
C ALA A 103 -6.56 -1.67 -17.38
N ARG A 104 -7.35 -1.93 -16.34
CA ARG A 104 -7.97 -0.90 -15.49
C ARG A 104 -7.52 -1.12 -14.06
N LEU A 105 -6.72 -0.20 -13.54
CA LEU A 105 -6.16 -0.23 -12.19
C LEU A 105 -6.81 0.85 -11.35
N VAL A 106 -7.27 0.48 -10.17
CA VAL A 106 -7.76 1.41 -9.15
C VAL A 106 -6.73 1.47 -8.03
N PHE A 107 -6.46 2.63 -7.48
CA PHE A 107 -5.40 2.78 -6.48
C PHE A 107 -5.63 3.93 -5.51
N GLY A 108 -4.95 3.86 -4.37
CA GLY A 108 -4.87 4.86 -3.32
C GLY A 108 -4.25 4.28 -2.05
N SER A 109 -4.21 5.09 -0.97
CA SER A 109 -3.52 4.79 0.30
C SER A 109 -4.20 5.42 1.51
N CYS A 110 -3.62 5.26 2.68
CA CYS A 110 -3.97 5.94 3.93
C CYS A 110 -5.45 5.77 4.30
N ARG A 111 -5.76 4.60 4.88
CA ARG A 111 -7.13 4.23 5.19
C ARG A 111 -7.33 3.89 6.66
N LEU A 112 -8.01 4.75 7.40
CA LEU A 112 -8.50 4.47 8.75
C LEU A 112 -9.72 3.54 8.72
N GLY A 113 -9.66 2.43 9.45
CA GLY A 113 -10.69 1.38 9.49
C GLY A 113 -11.91 1.70 10.37
N HIS A 114 -12.34 2.96 10.46
CA HIS A 114 -13.50 3.35 11.27
C HIS A 114 -14.84 2.89 10.67
N PRO A 115 -15.91 2.73 11.49
CA PRO A 115 -17.25 2.44 11.01
C PRO A 115 -17.79 3.50 10.01
N GLU A 116 -18.59 3.08 9.01
CA GLU A 116 -19.24 3.97 8.05
C GLU A 116 -20.53 4.61 8.61
N GLU A 117 -20.44 5.20 9.81
CA GLU A 117 -21.54 5.84 10.52
C GLU A 117 -21.08 7.14 11.18
N THR A 118 -22.06 8.00 11.54
CA THR A 118 -21.79 9.22 12.32
C THR A 118 -21.28 8.84 13.71
N PRO A 119 -20.20 9.48 14.24
CA PRO A 119 -19.60 10.74 13.72
C PRO A 119 -18.48 10.54 12.69
N TYR A 120 -17.98 9.33 12.47
CA TYR A 120 -16.77 9.07 11.67
C TYR A 120 -16.90 9.49 10.21
N THR A 121 -18.13 9.51 9.66
CA THR A 121 -18.39 9.96 8.27
C THR A 121 -18.49 11.47 8.11
N LEU A 122 -18.44 12.22 9.19
CA LEU A 122 -18.34 13.67 9.16
C LEU A 122 -16.92 14.11 8.81
N SER A 123 -16.78 15.35 8.34
CA SER A 123 -15.45 15.93 8.15
C SER A 123 -14.80 16.31 9.49
N PRO A 124 -13.46 16.43 9.55
CA PRO A 124 -12.76 16.90 10.76
C PRO A 124 -13.18 18.29 11.25
N SER A 125 -13.84 19.08 10.38
CA SER A 125 -14.37 20.40 10.76
C SER A 125 -15.76 20.36 11.38
N GLU A 126 -16.48 19.26 11.24
CA GLU A 126 -17.83 19.06 11.79
C GLU A 126 -17.80 18.31 13.13
N ASP A 127 -16.89 17.34 13.27
CA ASP A 127 -16.64 16.57 14.49
C ASP A 127 -15.15 16.18 14.53
N GLU A 128 -14.49 16.29 15.66
CA GLU A 128 -13.06 15.94 15.81
C GLU A 128 -12.75 14.47 15.52
N ARG A 129 -13.75 13.58 15.64
CA ARG A 129 -13.66 12.15 15.29
C ARG A 129 -13.94 11.89 13.82
N GLY A 130 -14.30 12.92 13.06
CA GLY A 130 -14.71 12.81 11.68
C GLY A 130 -13.52 12.58 10.76
N VAL A 131 -13.55 11.49 10.04
CA VAL A 131 -12.55 11.11 9.01
C VAL A 131 -13.16 11.03 7.60
N GLY A 132 -14.40 11.46 7.47
CA GLY A 132 -15.14 11.46 6.21
C GLY A 132 -15.60 10.06 5.78
N THR A 133 -16.27 10.01 4.64
CA THR A 133 -16.69 8.76 4.00
C THR A 133 -15.49 8.06 3.38
N ASP A 134 -15.39 6.76 3.56
CA ASP A 134 -14.35 5.90 2.98
C ASP A 134 -14.49 5.83 1.45
N ALA A 135 -13.45 6.23 0.72
CA ALA A 135 -13.44 6.20 -0.74
C ALA A 135 -13.47 4.77 -1.30
N LEU A 136 -12.83 3.82 -0.61
CA LEU A 136 -12.86 2.41 -1.00
C LEU A 136 -14.27 1.81 -0.83
N TRP A 137 -14.97 2.15 0.27
CA TRP A 137 -16.36 1.78 0.47
C TRP A 137 -17.28 2.41 -0.58
N ALA A 138 -17.11 3.70 -0.87
CA ALA A 138 -17.90 4.40 -1.88
C ALA A 138 -17.68 3.81 -3.28
N TYR A 139 -16.45 3.37 -3.59
CA TYR A 139 -16.12 2.66 -4.82
C TYR A 139 -16.82 1.31 -4.89
N ALA A 140 -16.79 0.51 -3.81
CA ALA A 140 -17.51 -0.75 -3.71
C ALA A 140 -19.01 -0.58 -3.99
N LYS A 141 -19.64 0.43 -3.38
CA LYS A 141 -21.06 0.77 -3.61
C LYS A 141 -21.32 1.20 -5.07
N SER A 142 -20.41 1.94 -5.67
CA SER A 142 -20.53 2.37 -7.06
C SER A 142 -20.40 1.18 -8.03
N LEU A 143 -19.49 0.23 -7.74
CA LEU A 143 -19.34 -0.99 -8.51
C LEU A 143 -20.58 -1.89 -8.41
N GLN A 144 -21.16 -2.05 -7.21
CA GLN A 144 -22.42 -2.80 -6.99
C GLN A 144 -23.59 -2.22 -7.80
N ARG A 145 -23.64 -0.89 -7.98
CA ARG A 145 -24.69 -0.21 -8.75
C ARG A 145 -24.43 -0.18 -10.26
N GLY A 146 -23.22 -0.55 -10.71
CA GLY A 146 -22.80 -0.39 -12.10
C GLY A 146 -22.51 1.06 -12.50
N ASP A 147 -22.20 1.94 -11.54
CA ASP A 147 -21.86 3.35 -11.78
C ASP A 147 -20.41 3.51 -12.28
N VAL A 148 -19.57 2.50 -12.07
CA VAL A 148 -18.17 2.42 -12.52
C VAL A 148 -17.91 1.09 -13.21
N GLU A 149 -16.93 1.08 -14.10
CA GLU A 149 -16.50 -0.13 -14.79
C GLU A 149 -15.67 -1.04 -13.86
N TRP A 150 -15.68 -2.35 -14.14
CA TRP A 150 -14.92 -3.32 -13.37
C TRP A 150 -13.42 -3.13 -13.53
N PRO A 151 -12.66 -2.98 -12.44
CA PRO A 151 -11.21 -2.92 -12.50
C PRO A 151 -10.61 -4.33 -12.58
N ASP A 152 -9.42 -4.42 -13.18
CA ASP A 152 -8.59 -5.62 -13.20
C ASP A 152 -7.83 -5.82 -11.89
N ALA A 153 -7.56 -4.74 -11.17
CA ALA A 153 -6.99 -4.79 -9.83
C ALA A 153 -7.21 -3.50 -9.04
N VAL A 154 -7.23 -3.64 -7.71
CA VAL A 154 -7.09 -2.54 -6.75
C VAL A 154 -5.68 -2.59 -6.17
N ALA A 155 -4.89 -1.55 -6.39
CA ALA A 155 -3.57 -1.37 -5.80
C ALA A 155 -3.68 -0.50 -4.53
N LEU A 156 -3.47 -1.13 -3.38
CA LEU A 156 -3.45 -0.49 -2.07
C LEU A 156 -1.99 -0.10 -1.76
N VAL A 157 -1.71 1.19 -1.94
CA VAL A 157 -0.34 1.72 -2.02
C VAL A 157 0.04 2.37 -0.69
N GLY A 158 0.11 1.55 0.38
CA GLY A 158 0.49 1.95 1.73
C GLY A 158 -0.68 2.19 2.69
N ASP A 159 -0.41 2.13 3.97
CA ASP A 159 -1.27 2.44 5.12
C ASP A 159 -2.65 1.78 5.05
N GLN A 160 -2.64 0.46 4.97
CA GLN A 160 -3.88 -0.31 5.04
C GLN A 160 -4.42 -0.36 6.47
N VAL A 161 -3.54 -0.20 7.44
CA VAL A 161 -3.82 -0.12 8.86
C VAL A 161 -2.92 0.95 9.49
N HIS A 162 -3.38 1.53 10.61
CA HIS A 162 -2.61 2.52 11.37
C HIS A 162 -2.31 1.94 12.74
N ALA A 163 -1.09 1.44 12.93
CA ALA A 163 -0.67 0.78 14.17
C ALA A 163 -0.45 1.76 15.33
N ASP A 164 -0.30 3.02 15.03
CA ASP A 164 -0.10 4.14 15.95
C ASP A 164 -1.36 5.00 16.16
N GLU A 165 -2.39 4.84 15.34
CA GLU A 165 -3.67 5.52 15.46
C GLU A 165 -4.82 4.51 15.34
N VAL A 166 -5.25 3.95 16.45
CA VAL A 166 -6.25 2.89 16.50
C VAL A 166 -7.67 3.43 16.75
N SER A 167 -8.67 2.69 16.29
CA SER A 167 -10.06 2.97 16.59
C SER A 167 -10.41 2.73 18.07
N PRO A 168 -11.50 3.32 18.59
CA PRO A 168 -11.99 3.04 19.95
C PRO A 168 -12.30 1.55 20.20
N ALA A 169 -12.67 0.80 19.18
CA ALA A 169 -12.93 -0.63 19.30
C ALA A 169 -11.64 -1.43 19.48
N THR A 170 -10.61 -1.11 18.71
CA THR A 170 -9.26 -1.69 18.87
C THR A 170 -8.60 -1.22 20.18
N GLU A 171 -8.75 0.04 20.57
CA GLU A 171 -8.32 0.54 21.88
C GLU A 171 -8.94 -0.26 23.03
N THR A 172 -10.25 -0.54 22.97
CA THR A 172 -10.94 -1.36 23.96
C THR A 172 -10.34 -2.78 24.03
N PHE A 173 -10.01 -3.37 22.89
CA PHE A 173 -9.36 -4.67 22.82
C PHE A 173 -7.96 -4.62 23.47
N ILE A 174 -7.15 -3.62 23.15
CA ILE A 174 -5.81 -3.42 23.73
C ILE A 174 -5.89 -3.29 25.26
N ARG A 175 -6.80 -2.45 25.78
CA ARG A 175 -7.02 -2.27 27.21
C ARG A 175 -7.46 -3.55 27.93
N SER A 176 -8.12 -4.47 27.25
CA SER A 176 -8.48 -5.78 27.80
C SER A 176 -7.29 -6.73 27.96
N ARG A 177 -6.18 -6.49 27.22
CA ARG A 177 -4.98 -7.36 27.18
C ARG A 177 -3.84 -6.84 28.03
N ARG A 178 -3.67 -5.53 28.15
CA ARG A 178 -2.52 -4.90 28.82
C ARG A 178 -2.86 -3.53 29.41
N ASP A 179 -1.96 -3.07 30.28
CA ASP A 179 -2.02 -1.73 30.88
C ASP A 179 -1.52 -0.68 29.87
N VAL A 180 -2.42 0.13 29.36
CA VAL A 180 -2.11 1.22 28.41
C VAL A 180 -1.42 2.43 29.07
N GLN A 181 -1.22 2.44 30.39
CA GLN A 181 -0.36 3.42 31.04
C GLN A 181 1.13 3.11 30.84
N GLN A 182 1.44 1.92 30.36
CA GLN A 182 2.79 1.53 29.95
C GLN A 182 2.94 1.70 28.42
N PRO A 183 4.13 2.15 27.94
CA PRO A 183 4.38 2.23 26.50
C PRO A 183 4.19 0.87 25.79
N PRO A 184 3.67 0.86 24.56
CA PRO A 184 3.39 1.99 23.68
C PRO A 184 2.03 2.67 23.87
N GLY A 185 1.40 2.56 25.02
CA GLY A 185 0.11 3.19 25.29
C GLY A 185 -1.03 2.47 24.58
N GLU A 186 -1.86 3.20 23.88
CA GLU A 186 -3.01 2.70 23.11
C GLU A 186 -2.63 2.21 21.70
N GLN A 187 -1.36 2.36 21.29
CA GLN A 187 -0.86 1.91 20.00
C GLN A 187 -0.66 0.39 19.99
N ILE A 188 -0.63 -0.21 18.82
CA ILE A 188 -0.37 -1.65 18.64
C ILE A 188 0.99 -2.05 19.23
N ALA A 189 1.04 -3.12 19.98
CA ALA A 189 2.26 -3.60 20.64
C ALA A 189 2.80 -4.93 20.09
N ASP A 190 1.95 -5.80 19.57
CA ASP A 190 2.32 -7.16 19.20
C ASP A 190 1.48 -7.72 18.03
N PHE A 191 1.82 -8.92 17.58
CA PHE A 191 1.15 -9.61 16.47
C PHE A 191 -0.35 -9.81 16.71
N GLU A 192 -0.78 -10.19 17.89
CA GLU A 192 -2.20 -10.38 18.23
C GLU A 192 -3.00 -9.07 18.08
N GLU A 193 -2.42 -7.93 18.45
CA GLU A 193 -3.06 -6.63 18.25
C GLU A 193 -3.11 -6.24 16.78
N TYR A 194 -2.10 -6.63 15.96
CA TYR A 194 -2.15 -6.48 14.50
C TYR A 194 -3.27 -7.30 13.85
N THR A 195 -3.49 -8.55 14.29
CA THR A 195 -4.58 -9.36 13.71
C THR A 195 -5.94 -8.70 13.94
N ARG A 196 -6.13 -8.10 15.12
CA ARG A 196 -7.33 -7.32 15.44
C ARG A 196 -7.48 -6.11 14.53
N LEU A 197 -6.39 -5.40 14.27
CA LEU A 197 -6.37 -4.20 13.44
C LEU A 197 -6.73 -4.52 11.98
N TYR A 198 -6.15 -5.58 11.37
CA TYR A 198 -6.51 -6.04 10.03
C TYR A 198 -7.95 -6.53 9.94
N ARG A 199 -8.42 -7.26 10.95
CA ARG A 199 -9.82 -7.68 11.02
C ARG A 199 -10.76 -6.49 10.99
N GLU A 200 -10.46 -5.43 11.73
CA GLU A 200 -11.28 -4.21 11.73
C GLU A 200 -11.25 -3.51 10.37
N ALA A 201 -10.06 -3.28 9.83
CA ALA A 201 -9.88 -2.58 8.57
C ALA A 201 -10.67 -3.20 7.40
N TRP A 202 -10.79 -4.54 7.37
CA TRP A 202 -11.38 -5.27 6.24
C TRP A 202 -12.73 -5.93 6.53
N SER A 203 -13.38 -5.64 7.69
CA SER A 203 -14.65 -6.26 8.09
C SER A 203 -15.89 -5.53 7.58
N ASN A 204 -15.79 -4.30 7.07
CA ASN A 204 -16.95 -3.62 6.47
C ASN A 204 -17.53 -4.51 5.35
N PRO A 205 -18.85 -4.85 5.37
CA PRO A 205 -19.40 -5.82 4.44
C PRO A 205 -19.27 -5.48 2.95
N ASP A 206 -19.31 -4.18 2.60
CA ASP A 206 -19.15 -3.74 1.21
C ASP A 206 -17.69 -3.74 0.76
N VAL A 207 -16.77 -3.33 1.65
CA VAL A 207 -15.31 -3.44 1.41
C VAL A 207 -14.92 -4.91 1.31
N ARG A 208 -15.41 -5.76 2.20
CA ARG A 208 -15.18 -7.22 2.16
C ARG A 208 -15.67 -7.82 0.84
N TRP A 209 -16.85 -7.41 0.37
CA TRP A 209 -17.36 -7.83 -0.93
C TRP A 209 -16.44 -7.36 -2.07
N LEU A 210 -15.98 -6.11 -2.06
CA LEU A 210 -15.05 -5.60 -3.07
C LEU A 210 -13.77 -6.43 -3.10
N LEU A 211 -13.17 -6.67 -1.92
CA LEU A 211 -11.93 -7.46 -1.79
C LEU A 211 -12.12 -8.93 -2.18
N SER A 212 -13.35 -9.47 -2.08
CA SER A 212 -13.65 -10.83 -2.50
C SER A 212 -13.84 -10.97 -4.01
N THR A 213 -14.05 -9.88 -4.73
CA THR A 213 -14.45 -9.93 -6.14
C THR A 213 -13.52 -9.20 -7.10
N VAL A 214 -12.66 -8.31 -6.58
CA VAL A 214 -11.64 -7.59 -7.36
C VAL A 214 -10.25 -7.99 -6.85
N PRO A 215 -9.33 -8.40 -7.73
CA PRO A 215 -7.97 -8.74 -7.33
C PRO A 215 -7.29 -7.56 -6.63
N THR A 216 -6.58 -7.85 -5.55
CA THR A 216 -5.87 -6.83 -4.79
C THR A 216 -4.36 -7.03 -4.82
N THR A 217 -3.63 -5.92 -4.81
CA THR A 217 -2.18 -5.87 -4.68
C THR A 217 -1.83 -4.83 -3.63
N MET A 218 -0.90 -5.10 -2.73
CA MET A 218 -0.69 -4.33 -1.51
C MET A 218 0.79 -4.11 -1.24
N ILE A 219 1.12 -2.98 -0.69
CA ILE A 219 2.44 -2.69 -0.10
C ILE A 219 2.21 -1.90 1.19
N PHE A 220 3.02 -2.12 2.19
CA PHE A 220 2.96 -1.39 3.45
C PHE A 220 3.64 -0.01 3.37
N ASP A 221 3.26 0.88 4.29
CA ASP A 221 3.93 2.14 4.51
C ASP A 221 4.22 2.32 6.02
N ASP A 222 4.54 3.53 6.47
CA ASP A 222 4.98 3.75 7.85
C ASP A 222 3.90 3.48 8.89
N HIS A 223 2.67 3.96 8.72
CA HIS A 223 1.59 3.71 9.67
C HIS A 223 1.19 2.24 9.81
N ASP A 224 1.47 1.39 8.82
CA ASP A 224 1.38 -0.07 8.99
C ASP A 224 2.34 -0.58 10.10
N VAL A 225 3.36 0.23 10.47
CA VAL A 225 4.34 -0.04 11.51
C VAL A 225 4.34 1.04 12.60
N HIS A 226 4.75 2.25 12.26
CA HIS A 226 4.82 3.43 13.12
C HIS A 226 5.11 4.66 12.26
N ASP A 227 4.43 5.76 12.55
CA ASP A 227 4.68 7.08 11.96
C ASP A 227 6.17 7.40 11.88
N ASP A 228 6.63 7.92 10.75
CA ASP A 228 8.05 8.17 10.47
C ASP A 228 8.95 6.90 10.37
N TRP A 229 8.39 5.71 10.20
CA TRP A 229 9.20 4.47 10.17
C TRP A 229 10.38 4.56 9.20
N ASN A 230 11.60 4.37 9.75
CA ASN A 230 12.86 4.43 9.00
C ASN A 230 13.17 5.80 8.38
N ILE A 231 12.71 6.92 8.97
CA ILE A 231 13.01 8.26 8.46
C ILE A 231 14.50 8.62 8.57
N SER A 232 15.19 8.14 9.60
CA SER A 232 16.62 8.41 9.82
C SER A 232 17.30 7.38 10.71
N GLU A 233 18.65 7.33 10.67
CA GLU A 233 19.47 6.49 11.54
C GLU A 233 19.21 6.80 13.04
N ALA A 234 19.07 8.08 13.39
CA ALA A 234 18.80 8.51 14.76
C ALA A 234 17.42 8.03 15.25
N TRP A 235 16.41 8.03 14.39
CA TRP A 235 15.08 7.51 14.70
C TRP A 235 15.14 5.99 14.93
N VAL A 236 15.79 5.25 14.04
CA VAL A 236 15.96 3.79 14.18
C VAL A 236 16.67 3.43 15.48
N ALA A 237 17.77 4.11 15.79
CA ALA A 237 18.50 3.88 17.05
C ALA A 237 17.62 4.15 18.26
N GLU A 238 16.84 5.23 18.26
CA GLU A 238 15.90 5.55 19.35
C GLU A 238 14.83 4.46 19.50
N MET A 239 14.23 3.98 18.39
CA MET A 239 13.19 2.95 18.46
C MET A 239 13.73 1.63 19.00
N HIS A 240 14.91 1.21 18.58
CA HIS A 240 15.55 0.00 19.09
C HIS A 240 15.92 0.06 20.58
N GLU A 241 16.00 1.24 21.18
CA GLU A 241 16.16 1.41 22.64
C GLU A 241 14.82 1.25 23.39
N ARG A 242 13.65 1.30 22.71
CA ARG A 242 12.34 1.17 23.33
C ARG A 242 12.03 -0.30 23.65
N PRO A 243 11.67 -0.65 24.91
CA PRO A 243 11.43 -2.04 25.31
C PRO A 243 10.30 -2.75 24.55
N TRP A 244 9.36 -1.98 23.98
CA TRP A 244 8.20 -2.49 23.25
C TRP A 244 8.45 -2.63 21.74
N TRP A 245 9.52 -2.03 21.21
CA TRP A 245 9.75 -1.95 19.77
C TRP A 245 9.95 -3.31 19.10
N GLU A 246 10.74 -4.21 19.70
CA GLU A 246 10.99 -5.55 19.13
C GLU A 246 9.69 -6.33 18.91
N ALA A 247 8.74 -6.28 19.85
CA ALA A 247 7.47 -6.98 19.72
C ALA A 247 6.61 -6.36 18.60
N ARG A 248 6.58 -5.02 18.54
CA ARG A 248 5.83 -4.28 17.53
C ARG A 248 6.34 -4.52 16.12
N ILE A 249 7.63 -4.26 15.85
CA ILE A 249 8.19 -4.40 14.51
C ILE A 249 8.14 -5.86 14.02
N THR A 250 8.38 -6.81 14.91
CA THR A 250 8.25 -8.24 14.60
C THR A 250 6.81 -8.58 14.26
N GLY A 251 5.84 -8.10 15.07
CA GLY A 251 4.40 -8.26 14.82
C GLY A 251 3.97 -7.64 13.50
N ALA A 252 4.48 -6.44 13.18
CA ALA A 252 4.21 -5.75 11.93
C ALA A 252 4.64 -6.56 10.70
N PHE A 253 5.89 -7.04 10.68
CA PHE A 253 6.38 -7.87 9.58
C PHE A 253 5.65 -9.21 9.46
N MET A 254 5.32 -9.86 10.59
CA MET A 254 4.51 -11.09 10.58
C MET A 254 3.14 -10.82 9.96
N ALA A 255 2.45 -9.78 10.41
CA ALA A 255 1.14 -9.40 9.91
C ALA A 255 1.19 -8.96 8.44
N TYR A 256 2.15 -8.11 8.07
CA TYR A 256 2.33 -7.71 6.67
C TYR A 256 2.54 -8.92 5.75
N TRP A 257 3.40 -9.87 6.13
CA TRP A 257 3.66 -11.07 5.34
C TRP A 257 2.39 -11.91 5.17
N LEU A 258 1.61 -12.12 6.23
CA LEU A 258 0.39 -12.95 6.22
C LEU A 258 -0.78 -12.29 5.50
N TYR A 259 -1.06 -11.02 5.79
CA TYR A 259 -2.26 -10.32 5.33
C TYR A 259 -2.06 -9.62 3.97
N GLN A 260 -0.84 -9.14 3.71
CA GLN A 260 -0.57 -8.37 2.49
C GLN A 260 0.33 -9.13 1.50
N HIS A 261 1.59 -9.44 1.89
CA HIS A 261 2.62 -9.92 0.97
C HIS A 261 2.29 -11.29 0.36
N LEU A 262 1.87 -12.26 1.16
CA LEU A 262 1.57 -13.62 0.69
C LEU A 262 0.57 -13.63 -0.48
N GLY A 263 -0.43 -12.77 -0.45
CA GLY A 263 -1.41 -12.62 -1.52
C GLY A 263 -0.89 -11.85 -2.75
N ASN A 264 0.27 -11.20 -2.68
CA ASN A 264 0.88 -10.53 -3.83
C ASN A 264 1.60 -11.52 -4.74
N LEU A 265 1.95 -12.70 -4.23
CA LEU A 265 2.69 -13.70 -4.99
C LEU A 265 1.78 -14.38 -6.03
N SER A 266 2.31 -14.58 -7.23
CA SER A 266 1.68 -15.40 -8.25
C SER A 266 1.69 -16.90 -7.85
N PRO A 267 0.88 -17.76 -8.46
CA PRO A 267 0.93 -19.20 -8.22
C PRO A 267 2.33 -19.80 -8.35
N ASP A 268 3.11 -19.37 -9.36
CA ASP A 268 4.48 -19.85 -9.59
C ASP A 268 5.45 -19.38 -8.48
N GLU A 269 5.31 -18.13 -8.01
CA GLU A 269 6.11 -17.60 -6.91
C GLU A 269 5.77 -18.30 -5.59
N LEU A 270 4.50 -18.60 -5.34
CA LEU A 270 4.06 -19.34 -4.15
C LEU A 270 4.66 -20.75 -4.05
N VAL A 271 4.81 -21.44 -5.19
CA VAL A 271 5.47 -22.76 -5.24
C VAL A 271 6.95 -22.65 -4.87
N GLN A 272 7.58 -21.52 -5.15
CA GLN A 272 9.01 -21.28 -4.89
C GLN A 272 9.26 -20.64 -3.52
N ASP A 273 8.21 -20.14 -2.84
CA ASP A 273 8.35 -19.49 -1.54
C ASP A 273 8.64 -20.51 -0.43
N ALA A 274 9.90 -20.53 0.03
CA ALA A 274 10.36 -21.48 1.04
C ALA A 274 9.66 -21.26 2.40
N LEU A 275 9.37 -20.00 2.78
CA LEU A 275 8.70 -19.70 4.04
C LEU A 275 7.26 -20.20 4.03
N PHE A 276 6.51 -19.97 2.95
CA PHE A 276 5.15 -20.49 2.80
C PHE A 276 5.12 -22.03 2.89
N ALA A 277 6.07 -22.69 2.22
CA ALA A 277 6.20 -24.16 2.31
C ALA A 277 6.52 -24.62 3.74
N GLU A 278 7.42 -23.93 4.45
CA GLU A 278 7.78 -24.23 5.84
C GLU A 278 6.59 -24.08 6.80
N LEU A 279 5.82 -22.98 6.69
CA LEU A 279 4.68 -22.72 7.58
C LEU A 279 3.57 -23.76 7.41
N ARG A 280 3.32 -24.21 6.17
CA ARG A 280 2.36 -25.26 5.89
C ARG A 280 2.78 -26.65 6.36
N GLY A 281 4.07 -26.87 6.57
CA GLY A 281 4.65 -28.15 6.96
C GLY A 281 4.72 -28.40 8.46
N VAL A 282 4.30 -27.46 9.31
CA VAL A 282 4.42 -27.54 10.78
C VAL A 282 3.08 -27.32 11.46
N ALA A 283 2.98 -27.77 12.74
CA ALA A 283 1.76 -27.62 13.52
C ALA A 283 1.48 -26.15 13.89
N ASP A 284 2.52 -25.35 14.15
CA ASP A 284 2.48 -23.91 14.37
C ASP A 284 3.72 -23.28 13.75
N GLY A 285 3.49 -22.37 12.79
CA GLY A 285 4.53 -21.64 12.09
C GLY A 285 4.99 -20.37 12.81
N GLY A 286 4.34 -19.98 13.91
CA GLY A 286 4.58 -18.70 14.58
C GLY A 286 6.03 -18.43 14.93
N ALA A 287 6.71 -19.38 15.57
CA ALA A 287 8.12 -19.24 15.94
C ALA A 287 9.03 -19.01 14.71
N ARG A 288 8.76 -19.68 13.59
CA ARG A 288 9.54 -19.55 12.35
C ARG A 288 9.31 -18.19 11.68
N LEU A 289 8.04 -17.78 11.59
CA LEU A 289 7.71 -16.49 11.01
C LEU A 289 8.27 -15.34 11.87
N ARG A 290 8.21 -15.47 13.19
CA ARG A 290 8.79 -14.51 14.14
C ARG A 290 10.31 -14.39 13.99
N GLU A 291 11.02 -15.51 13.86
CA GLU A 291 12.46 -15.51 13.61
C GLU A 291 12.79 -14.80 12.28
N ARG A 292 12.00 -15.09 11.25
CA ARG A 292 12.17 -14.44 9.95
C ARG A 292 11.89 -12.94 10.02
N ALA A 293 10.82 -12.52 10.72
CA ALA A 293 10.45 -11.11 10.91
C ALA A 293 11.53 -10.32 11.66
N LYS A 294 12.13 -10.89 12.72
CA LYS A 294 13.28 -10.30 13.40
C LYS A 294 14.48 -10.12 12.47
N LYS A 295 14.72 -11.10 11.60
CA LYS A 295 15.79 -11.00 10.62
C LYS A 295 15.53 -9.87 9.61
N TRP A 296 14.31 -9.67 9.15
CA TRP A 296 13.96 -8.59 8.22
C TRP A 296 14.20 -7.20 8.81
N ASP A 297 13.94 -7.02 10.10
CA ASP A 297 14.25 -5.76 10.81
C ASP A 297 15.76 -5.53 10.94
N CYS A 298 16.51 -6.54 11.40
CA CYS A 298 17.96 -6.42 11.64
C CYS A 298 18.79 -6.41 10.35
N GLU A 299 18.37 -7.16 9.33
CA GLU A 299 19.07 -7.34 8.07
C GLU A 299 18.18 -6.91 6.90
N ARG A 300 17.97 -5.60 6.70
CA ARG A 300 17.10 -5.03 5.67
C ARG A 300 17.33 -5.53 4.25
N LYS A 301 18.54 -6.03 3.96
CA LYS A 301 18.89 -6.67 2.68
C LYS A 301 18.42 -8.13 2.59
N SER A 302 17.90 -8.71 3.68
CA SER A 302 17.49 -10.13 3.71
C SER A 302 16.09 -10.38 3.17
N SER A 303 15.36 -9.33 2.82
CA SER A 303 14.02 -9.37 2.23
C SER A 303 13.94 -8.49 1.00
N ARG A 304 13.07 -8.87 0.11
CA ARG A 304 12.64 -8.05 -1.01
C ARG A 304 11.11 -8.01 -0.96
N TRP A 305 10.59 -6.81 -0.86
CA TRP A 305 9.14 -6.58 -0.82
C TRP A 305 8.59 -6.06 -2.15
N ALA A 306 9.46 -5.58 -3.03
CA ALA A 306 9.10 -5.22 -4.39
C ALA A 306 8.68 -6.46 -5.20
N TYR A 307 7.66 -6.30 -6.02
CA TYR A 307 7.13 -7.33 -6.93
C TYR A 307 6.51 -6.68 -8.16
N PHE A 308 6.13 -7.48 -9.15
CA PHE A 308 5.42 -6.98 -10.33
C PHE A 308 4.22 -7.85 -10.69
N ARG A 309 3.30 -7.28 -11.45
CA ARG A 309 2.21 -7.97 -12.13
C ARG A 309 2.05 -7.48 -13.55
N ASP A 310 1.89 -8.40 -14.47
CA ASP A 310 1.67 -8.08 -15.88
C ASP A 310 0.18 -8.18 -16.23
N PHE A 311 -0.31 -7.14 -16.90
CA PHE A 311 -1.65 -7.03 -17.44
C PHE A 311 -1.54 -6.87 -18.96
N GLY A 312 -1.36 -8.00 -19.69
CA GLY A 312 -0.99 -7.97 -21.08
C GLY A 312 0.34 -7.26 -21.30
N ARG A 313 0.34 -6.18 -22.07
CA ARG A 313 1.53 -5.33 -22.27
C ARG A 313 1.61 -4.13 -21.31
N THR A 314 0.91 -4.20 -20.19
CA THR A 314 1.07 -3.27 -19.06
C THR A 314 1.74 -3.98 -17.91
N ARG A 315 2.86 -3.45 -17.42
CA ARG A 315 3.50 -3.91 -16.18
C ARG A 315 3.18 -2.96 -15.03
N LEU A 316 2.64 -3.50 -13.95
CA LEU A 316 2.59 -2.86 -12.62
C LEU A 316 3.80 -3.34 -11.82
N LEU A 317 4.75 -2.45 -11.55
CA LEU A 317 5.92 -2.68 -10.71
C LEU A 317 5.68 -1.99 -9.36
N VAL A 318 5.57 -2.77 -8.29
CA VAL A 318 5.36 -2.26 -6.93
C VAL A 318 6.70 -2.22 -6.20
N VAL A 319 7.00 -1.07 -5.61
CA VAL A 319 8.32 -0.74 -5.06
C VAL A 319 8.19 -0.45 -3.57
N ASP A 320 8.98 -1.14 -2.75
CA ASP A 320 9.10 -0.84 -1.32
C ASP A 320 9.95 0.42 -1.11
N CYS A 321 9.40 1.38 -0.37
CA CYS A 321 10.06 2.64 0.00
C CYS A 321 10.33 2.77 1.49
N ARG A 322 10.07 1.73 2.28
CA ARG A 322 10.15 1.79 3.75
C ARG A 322 11.09 0.75 4.35
N ALA A 323 10.79 -0.54 4.21
CA ALA A 323 11.55 -1.60 4.87
C ALA A 323 12.97 -1.72 4.34
N GLY A 324 13.15 -1.54 3.02
CA GLY A 324 14.45 -1.60 2.34
C GLY A 324 15.30 -0.33 2.44
N ARG A 325 14.86 0.72 3.15
CA ARG A 325 15.63 1.97 3.29
C ARG A 325 16.99 1.74 3.92
N VAL A 326 18.01 2.40 3.35
CA VAL A 326 19.32 2.56 3.96
C VAL A 326 19.33 3.92 4.64
N VAL A 327 19.36 3.94 5.96
CA VAL A 327 19.26 5.16 6.76
C VAL A 327 20.58 5.65 7.31
N GLU A 328 21.62 4.82 7.21
CA GLU A 328 22.99 5.14 7.63
C GLU A 328 23.53 6.33 6.83
N ASP A 329 24.07 7.33 7.52
CA ASP A 329 24.49 8.61 6.94
C ASP A 329 25.50 8.47 5.78
N ASP A 330 26.39 7.46 5.82
CA ASP A 330 27.42 7.23 4.81
C ASP A 330 26.93 6.50 3.54
N GLY A 331 25.68 6.04 3.54
CA GLY A 331 25.11 5.27 2.44
C GLY A 331 23.62 5.49 2.18
N ARG A 332 23.06 6.55 2.75
CA ARG A 332 21.62 6.83 2.73
C ARG A 332 20.99 6.65 1.35
N ALA A 333 19.97 5.78 1.28
CA ALA A 333 19.23 5.48 0.06
C ALA A 333 17.79 5.10 0.35
N MET A 334 16.86 5.49 -0.53
CA MET A 334 15.44 5.13 -0.44
C MET A 334 15.23 3.60 -0.52
N ILE A 335 16.05 2.91 -1.29
CA ILE A 335 15.97 1.48 -1.56
C ILE A 335 17.38 0.92 -1.48
N ASN A 336 17.56 -0.24 -0.85
CA ASN A 336 18.85 -0.91 -0.82
C ASN A 336 19.31 -1.34 -2.22
N GLU A 337 20.64 -1.52 -2.38
CA GLU A 337 21.23 -1.77 -3.70
C GLU A 337 20.77 -3.08 -4.35
N GLU A 338 20.50 -4.13 -3.57
CA GLU A 338 20.06 -5.42 -4.09
C GLU A 338 18.65 -5.34 -4.65
N GLU A 339 17.74 -4.74 -3.91
CA GLU A 339 16.36 -4.53 -4.35
C GLU A 339 16.29 -3.52 -5.51
N TRP A 340 17.09 -2.45 -5.47
CA TRP A 340 17.21 -1.51 -6.59
C TRP A 340 17.65 -2.19 -7.89
N ARG A 341 18.63 -3.11 -7.81
CA ARG A 341 19.09 -3.87 -8.99
C ARG A 341 17.96 -4.74 -9.55
N TRP A 342 17.21 -5.39 -8.67
CA TRP A 342 16.04 -6.16 -9.06
C TRP A 342 14.96 -5.29 -9.72
N ILE A 343 14.67 -4.09 -9.16
CA ILE A 343 13.72 -3.12 -9.74
C ILE A 343 14.17 -2.72 -11.15
N VAL A 344 15.43 -2.37 -11.33
CA VAL A 344 16.00 -2.00 -12.64
C VAL A 344 15.85 -3.14 -13.65
N GLU A 345 16.12 -4.37 -13.25
CA GLU A 345 15.97 -5.56 -14.11
C GLU A 345 14.51 -5.74 -14.55
N HIS A 346 13.54 -5.60 -13.63
CA HIS A 346 12.13 -5.87 -13.89
C HIS A 346 11.37 -4.66 -14.46
N ALA A 347 11.91 -3.46 -14.35
CA ALA A 347 11.39 -2.28 -15.04
C ALA A 347 11.68 -2.27 -16.54
N ARG A 348 12.61 -3.12 -17.00
CA ARG A 348 13.00 -3.28 -18.41
C ARG A 348 12.06 -4.21 -19.15
N GLY A 349 11.88 -4.00 -20.44
CA GLY A 349 11.04 -4.84 -21.30
C GLY A 349 10.31 -4.06 -22.37
N SER A 350 9.50 -4.78 -23.16
CA SER A 350 8.71 -4.18 -24.24
C SER A 350 7.24 -4.09 -23.79
N TYR A 351 6.92 -3.06 -23.03
CA TYR A 351 5.58 -2.77 -22.53
C TYR A 351 4.93 -1.64 -23.34
N HIS A 352 3.60 -1.64 -23.40
CA HIS A 352 2.87 -0.44 -23.81
C HIS A 352 2.87 0.60 -22.69
N HIS A 353 2.74 0.14 -21.46
CA HIS A 353 2.74 0.99 -20.27
C HIS A 353 3.55 0.36 -19.14
N LEU A 354 4.36 1.18 -18.47
CA LEU A 354 4.98 0.82 -17.19
C LEU A 354 4.32 1.66 -16.09
N VAL A 355 3.67 1.01 -15.14
CA VAL A 355 3.11 1.62 -13.94
C VAL A 355 4.02 1.27 -12.78
N VAL A 356 4.61 2.28 -12.13
CA VAL A 356 5.45 2.12 -10.95
C VAL A 356 4.66 2.59 -9.73
N ALA A 357 4.25 1.64 -8.89
CA ALA A 357 3.58 1.95 -7.63
C ALA A 357 4.62 2.05 -6.52
N THR A 358 4.70 3.23 -5.91
CA THR A 358 5.57 3.53 -4.78
C THR A 358 4.76 4.28 -3.73
N THR A 359 4.89 3.93 -2.45
CA THR A 359 4.07 4.55 -1.41
C THR A 359 4.30 6.06 -1.38
N LEU A 360 5.54 6.49 -1.41
CA LEU A 360 5.96 7.88 -1.38
C LEU A 360 6.05 8.52 -2.78
N PRO A 361 5.49 9.71 -2.98
CA PRO A 361 5.63 10.43 -4.24
C PRO A 361 7.05 10.92 -4.50
N ALA A 362 7.53 10.74 -5.75
CA ALA A 362 8.84 11.21 -6.18
C ALA A 362 8.83 12.70 -6.59
N PHE A 363 7.76 13.13 -7.25
CA PHE A 363 7.62 14.49 -7.79
C PHE A 363 6.60 15.30 -6.95
N LEU A 364 7.06 15.80 -5.82
CA LEU A 364 6.26 16.60 -4.89
C LEU A 364 6.01 18.03 -5.41
N PRO A 365 5.03 18.76 -4.85
CA PRO A 365 4.95 20.21 -5.02
C PRO A 365 6.30 20.85 -4.72
N HIS A 366 6.79 21.71 -5.62
CA HIS A 366 8.19 22.16 -5.65
C HIS A 366 8.70 22.72 -4.32
N GLY A 367 7.83 23.38 -3.52
CA GLY A 367 8.26 23.94 -2.23
C GLY A 367 8.65 22.84 -1.24
N ILE A 368 7.88 21.77 -1.16
CA ILE A 368 8.15 20.61 -0.31
C ILE A 368 9.40 19.89 -0.83
N HIS A 369 9.45 19.59 -2.13
CA HIS A 369 10.59 18.93 -2.76
C HIS A 369 11.93 19.62 -2.47
N PHE A 370 12.00 20.94 -2.67
CA PHE A 370 13.26 21.66 -2.41
C PHE A 370 13.55 21.83 -0.91
N LEU A 371 12.54 21.87 -0.05
CA LEU A 371 12.73 21.86 1.40
C LEU A 371 13.40 20.56 1.84
N GLU A 372 12.93 19.41 1.34
CA GLU A 372 13.53 18.09 1.63
C GLU A 372 14.97 17.99 1.11
N ALA A 373 15.19 18.34 -0.15
CA ALA A 373 16.53 18.32 -0.76
C ALA A 373 17.53 19.21 -0.03
N TRP A 374 17.09 20.39 0.42
CA TRP A 374 17.92 21.27 1.25
C TRP A 374 18.18 20.66 2.62
N ASN A 375 17.15 20.11 3.27
CA ASN A 375 17.27 19.51 4.60
C ASN A 375 18.22 18.31 4.60
N GLU A 376 18.14 17.43 3.61
CA GLU A 376 19.10 16.32 3.46
C GLU A 376 20.53 16.85 3.42
N ALA A 377 20.83 17.81 2.54
CA ALA A 377 22.17 18.38 2.43
C ALA A 377 22.65 19.07 3.73
N VAL A 378 21.74 19.67 4.50
CA VAL A 378 22.07 20.23 5.84
C VAL A 378 22.39 19.12 6.83
N CYS A 379 21.63 18.03 6.84
CA CYS A 379 21.90 16.86 7.68
C CYS A 379 23.25 16.22 7.32
N ASP A 380 23.60 16.17 6.04
CA ASP A 380 24.91 15.69 5.52
C ASP A 380 26.07 16.68 5.82
N GLY A 381 25.77 17.78 6.49
CA GLY A 381 26.77 18.67 7.06
C GLY A 381 27.21 19.83 6.18
N CYS A 382 26.48 20.23 5.12
CA CYS A 382 26.84 21.37 4.27
C CYS A 382 27.01 22.68 5.06
N TRP A 383 26.35 22.83 6.20
CA TRP A 383 26.51 23.96 7.13
C TRP A 383 27.13 23.55 8.47
N GLY A 384 27.76 22.38 8.53
CA GLY A 384 28.45 21.84 9.69
C GLY A 384 27.55 21.13 10.70
N LYS A 385 28.17 20.40 11.62
CA LYS A 385 27.47 19.50 12.56
C LYS A 385 26.35 20.13 13.40
N PRO A 386 26.44 21.39 13.90
CA PRO A 386 25.34 21.98 14.65
C PRO A 386 24.08 22.20 13.82
N ALA A 387 24.26 22.63 12.56
CA ALA A 387 23.16 22.79 11.62
C ALA A 387 22.55 21.43 11.23
N GLY A 388 23.38 20.40 11.05
CA GLY A 388 22.92 19.02 10.78
C GLY A 388 22.00 18.49 11.89
N ARG A 389 22.35 18.72 13.17
CA ARG A 389 21.48 18.34 14.29
C ARG A 389 20.14 19.08 14.30
N LEU A 390 20.12 20.33 13.86
CA LEU A 390 18.86 21.08 13.73
C LEU A 390 18.08 20.61 12.51
N GLY A 391 18.77 20.28 11.41
CA GLY A 391 18.18 19.66 10.23
C GLY A 391 17.48 18.35 10.54
N GLU A 392 18.12 17.48 11.34
CA GLU A 392 17.55 16.22 11.77
C GLU A 392 16.28 16.41 12.64
N ARG A 393 16.28 17.39 13.55
CA ARG A 393 15.07 17.73 14.30
C ARG A 393 13.95 18.25 13.39
N LEU A 394 14.30 19.05 12.38
CA LEU A 394 13.33 19.53 11.40
C LEU A 394 12.79 18.38 10.56
N ARG A 395 13.66 17.46 10.09
CA ARG A 395 13.29 16.27 9.32
C ARG A 395 12.19 15.49 10.01
N ARG A 396 12.37 15.19 11.30
CA ARG A 396 11.43 14.41 12.12
C ARG A 396 10.19 15.20 12.57
N ALA A 397 10.23 16.52 12.54
CA ALA A 397 9.11 17.35 13.01
C ALA A 397 8.10 17.70 11.91
N VAL A 398 8.47 17.50 10.65
CA VAL A 398 7.63 17.80 9.47
C VAL A 398 7.84 16.78 8.34
N ASP A 399 8.15 15.55 8.69
CA ASP A 399 8.15 14.34 7.87
C ASP A 399 8.86 14.52 6.51
N LEU A 400 10.14 14.96 6.58
CA LEU A 400 10.95 15.18 5.37
C LEU A 400 11.63 13.87 4.95
N GLU A 401 10.88 12.99 4.31
CA GLU A 401 11.27 11.59 4.11
C GLU A 401 10.98 11.02 2.71
N HIS A 402 10.43 11.83 1.80
CA HIS A 402 10.13 11.39 0.47
C HIS A 402 11.38 11.29 -0.41
N TRP A 403 11.21 10.94 -1.69
CA TRP A 403 12.34 10.76 -2.61
C TRP A 403 13.28 11.96 -2.70
N ALA A 404 12.77 13.18 -2.47
CA ALA A 404 13.58 14.39 -2.45
C ALA A 404 14.54 14.48 -1.25
N ALA A 405 14.24 13.78 -0.14
CA ALA A 405 15.11 13.63 1.02
C ALA A 405 16.15 12.50 0.86
N TYR A 406 16.22 11.89 -0.33
CA TYR A 406 17.15 10.84 -0.74
C TYR A 406 17.68 11.16 -2.14
N GLN A 407 18.42 12.25 -2.29
CA GLN A 407 18.82 12.81 -3.59
C GLN A 407 19.52 11.80 -4.50
N ARG A 408 20.38 10.96 -3.96
CA ARG A 408 21.02 9.87 -4.74
C ARG A 408 19.99 8.96 -5.37
N SER A 409 19.02 8.49 -4.60
CA SER A 409 17.96 7.59 -5.08
C SER A 409 17.00 8.28 -6.04
N PHE A 410 16.69 9.57 -5.81
CA PHE A 410 15.90 10.37 -6.72
C PHE A 410 16.58 10.51 -8.10
N HIS A 411 17.89 10.76 -8.13
CA HIS A 411 18.66 10.80 -9.38
C HIS A 411 18.65 9.44 -10.09
N GLN A 412 18.86 8.34 -9.35
CA GLN A 412 18.80 6.98 -9.90
C GLN A 412 17.43 6.67 -10.50
N LEU A 413 16.34 7.08 -9.84
CA LEU A 413 14.99 6.91 -10.36
C LEU A 413 14.79 7.69 -11.67
N VAL A 414 15.17 8.97 -11.70
CA VAL A 414 15.06 9.80 -12.91
C VAL A 414 15.89 9.22 -14.07
N ASP A 415 17.08 8.72 -13.81
CA ASP A 415 17.95 8.09 -14.81
C ASP A 415 17.34 6.77 -15.33
N LEU A 416 16.72 5.97 -14.45
CA LEU A 416 15.99 4.77 -14.84
C LEU A 416 14.80 5.11 -15.75
N LEU A 417 13.96 6.08 -15.36
CA LEU A 417 12.82 6.52 -16.17
C LEU A 417 13.26 7.04 -17.55
N ARG A 418 14.37 7.76 -17.60
CA ARG A 418 14.98 8.27 -18.85
C ARG A 418 15.47 7.11 -19.73
N SER A 419 16.15 6.13 -19.14
CA SER A 419 16.65 4.93 -19.83
C SER A 419 15.48 4.15 -20.48
N ILE A 420 14.41 3.92 -19.73
CA ILE A 420 13.22 3.24 -20.21
C ILE A 420 12.54 4.04 -21.34
N SER A 421 12.36 5.35 -21.14
CA SER A 421 11.78 6.24 -22.15
C SER A 421 12.57 6.25 -23.46
N ASN A 422 13.89 6.05 -23.40
CA ASN A 422 14.77 5.95 -24.56
C ASN A 422 14.79 4.58 -25.23
N GLY A 423 14.12 3.58 -24.64
CA GLY A 423 14.08 2.24 -25.20
C GLY A 423 15.43 1.56 -25.21
N LEU A 424 16.30 1.83 -24.23
CA LEU A 424 17.66 1.26 -24.21
C LEU A 424 17.66 -0.27 -24.05
N GLU A 425 16.55 -0.85 -23.57
CA GLU A 425 16.42 -2.30 -23.35
C GLU A 425 15.05 -2.84 -23.78
N GLY A 426 14.48 -2.28 -24.84
CA GLY A 426 13.18 -2.65 -25.36
C GLY A 426 12.54 -1.52 -26.16
N GLU A 427 11.30 -1.71 -26.56
CA GLU A 427 10.51 -0.68 -27.23
C GLU A 427 10.08 0.38 -26.18
N PRO A 428 10.25 1.69 -26.43
CA PRO A 428 9.79 2.71 -25.49
C PRO A 428 8.30 2.56 -25.19
N PRO A 429 7.89 2.51 -23.92
CA PRO A 429 6.47 2.48 -23.58
C PRO A 429 5.78 3.78 -24.02
N ALA A 430 4.48 3.72 -24.31
CA ALA A 430 3.69 4.92 -24.59
C ALA A 430 3.66 5.82 -23.35
N SER A 431 3.51 5.23 -22.16
CA SER A 431 3.59 5.97 -20.91
C SER A 431 4.36 5.24 -19.81
N ILE A 432 4.96 6.04 -18.93
CA ILE A 432 5.51 5.64 -17.64
C ILE A 432 4.72 6.40 -16.58
N VAL A 433 3.99 5.68 -15.75
CA VAL A 433 3.09 6.27 -14.74
C VAL A 433 3.56 5.88 -13.35
N LEU A 434 3.93 6.86 -12.54
CA LEU A 434 4.15 6.64 -11.12
C LEU A 434 2.81 6.83 -10.39
N VAL A 435 2.40 5.85 -9.60
CA VAL A 435 1.25 5.95 -8.71
C VAL A 435 1.73 5.91 -7.27
N SER A 436 1.21 6.80 -6.41
CA SER A 436 1.66 6.91 -5.03
C SER A 436 0.57 7.47 -4.11
N GLY A 437 0.85 7.41 -2.82
CA GLY A 437 -0.04 7.82 -1.74
C GLY A 437 0.59 8.71 -0.70
N ASP A 438 0.49 8.37 0.58
CA ASP A 438 1.12 8.91 1.78
C ASP A 438 0.72 10.36 2.13
N VAL A 439 0.98 11.31 1.30
CA VAL A 439 0.96 12.76 1.55
C VAL A 439 -0.42 13.40 1.81
N HIS A 440 -1.47 12.64 1.98
CA HIS A 440 -2.85 13.09 2.24
C HIS A 440 -3.33 14.20 1.29
N MET A 441 -2.89 14.14 0.04
CA MET A 441 -3.37 15.00 -1.05
C MET A 441 -3.40 14.25 -2.37
N THR A 442 -4.33 14.65 -3.23
CA THR A 442 -4.51 14.06 -4.56
C THR A 442 -4.16 15.08 -5.63
N TYR A 443 -3.29 14.68 -6.58
CA TYR A 443 -2.89 15.51 -7.73
C TYR A 443 -2.27 14.68 -8.86
N VAL A 444 -2.20 15.27 -10.05
CA VAL A 444 -1.44 14.74 -11.19
C VAL A 444 -0.29 15.68 -11.51
N ALA A 445 0.88 15.11 -11.74
CA ALA A 445 2.07 15.83 -12.21
C ALA A 445 2.54 15.26 -13.56
N SER A 446 2.72 16.15 -14.55
CA SER A 446 3.39 15.81 -15.81
C SER A 446 4.89 16.06 -15.65
N VAL A 447 5.69 15.05 -15.96
CA VAL A 447 7.14 15.03 -15.77
C VAL A 447 7.84 15.13 -17.13
N ASP A 448 8.77 16.05 -17.23
CA ASP A 448 9.71 16.20 -18.35
C ASP A 448 11.09 15.72 -17.90
N LEU A 449 11.57 14.62 -18.49
CA LEU A 449 12.86 14.02 -18.15
C LEU A 449 14.07 14.72 -18.80
N GLY A 450 13.84 15.85 -19.47
CA GLY A 450 14.88 16.67 -20.09
C GLY A 450 15.21 16.30 -21.54
N LYS A 451 16.23 16.92 -22.11
CA LYS A 451 16.53 16.89 -23.55
C LYS A 451 16.93 15.51 -24.08
N ASP A 452 17.44 14.65 -23.22
CA ASP A 452 17.91 13.31 -23.57
C ASP A 452 16.84 12.22 -23.28
N SER A 453 15.58 12.61 -23.12
CA SER A 453 14.47 11.68 -22.90
C SER A 453 13.87 11.20 -24.21
N GLY A 454 13.40 9.95 -24.20
CA GLY A 454 12.65 9.34 -25.31
C GLY A 454 11.20 9.84 -25.39
N PRO A 455 10.39 9.19 -26.22
CA PRO A 455 9.03 9.63 -26.55
C PRO A 455 7.96 9.31 -25.50
N SER A 456 8.30 8.55 -24.45
CA SER A 456 7.31 8.13 -23.44
C SER A 456 6.74 9.32 -22.71
N ARG A 457 5.41 9.35 -22.55
CA ARG A 457 4.75 10.28 -21.64
C ARG A 457 4.97 9.86 -20.20
N VAL A 458 5.46 10.76 -19.36
CA VAL A 458 5.74 10.47 -17.95
C VAL A 458 4.80 11.27 -17.06
N LEU A 459 4.04 10.55 -16.22
CA LEU A 459 3.12 11.13 -15.25
C LEU A 459 3.42 10.58 -13.84
N GLN A 460 3.14 11.40 -12.83
CA GLN A 460 2.92 10.91 -11.48
C GLN A 460 1.50 11.25 -11.06
N ILE A 461 0.80 10.26 -10.51
CA ILE A 461 -0.55 10.38 -9.97
C ILE A 461 -0.46 10.05 -8.49
N VAL A 462 -0.75 11.04 -7.67
CA VAL A 462 -0.83 10.87 -6.21
C VAL A 462 -2.29 10.81 -5.82
N CYS A 463 -2.69 9.77 -5.09
CA CYS A 463 -4.05 9.59 -4.64
C CYS A 463 -4.07 9.13 -3.18
N SER A 464 -4.27 10.09 -2.29
CA SER A 464 -4.33 9.93 -0.84
C SER A 464 -5.16 11.08 -0.25
N PRO A 465 -5.97 10.77 0.80
CA PRO A 465 -6.19 9.47 1.39
C PRO A 465 -7.43 8.75 0.83
N PHE A 466 -7.53 7.43 1.04
CA PHE A 466 -8.82 6.74 0.96
C PHE A 466 -9.77 7.21 2.07
N ARG A 467 -9.23 7.33 3.29
CA ARG A 467 -9.98 7.79 4.46
C ARG A 467 -9.04 8.26 5.59
N ASN A 468 -8.51 9.44 5.48
CA ASN A 468 -7.74 10.16 6.51
C ASN A 468 -7.50 11.61 6.06
N PRO A 469 -8.54 12.47 5.99
CA PRO A 469 -8.40 13.80 5.42
C PRO A 469 -7.66 14.73 6.39
N LEU A 470 -6.75 15.54 5.88
CA LEU A 470 -6.06 16.56 6.66
C LEU A 470 -7.03 17.55 7.30
N SER A 471 -6.73 18.00 8.51
CA SER A 471 -7.41 19.10 9.17
C SER A 471 -7.26 20.43 8.39
N SER A 472 -8.12 21.40 8.66
CA SER A 472 -8.05 22.73 8.02
C SER A 472 -6.73 23.46 8.28
N HIS A 473 -6.05 23.16 9.40
CA HIS A 473 -4.74 23.72 9.72
C HIS A 473 -3.65 23.09 8.85
N GLU A 474 -3.57 21.78 8.81
CA GLU A 474 -2.60 21.02 8.00
C GLU A 474 -2.72 21.34 6.53
N ARG A 475 -3.94 21.38 5.99
CA ARG A 475 -4.20 21.81 4.58
C ARG A 475 -3.58 23.17 4.27
N ARG A 476 -3.63 24.13 5.23
CA ARG A 476 -3.01 25.47 5.03
C ARG A 476 -1.49 25.38 5.06
N VAL A 477 -0.92 24.59 5.96
CA VAL A 477 0.52 24.37 6.05
C VAL A 477 1.04 23.74 4.75
N VAL A 478 0.43 22.65 4.29
CA VAL A 478 0.81 21.95 3.06
C VAL A 478 0.63 22.83 1.81
N ARG A 479 -0.42 23.67 1.77
CA ARG A 479 -0.56 24.65 0.66
C ARG A 479 0.55 25.70 0.67
N PHE A 480 0.91 26.19 1.84
CA PHE A 480 1.97 27.20 1.98
C PHE A 480 3.34 26.61 1.67
N THR A 481 3.70 25.46 2.27
CA THR A 481 5.00 24.79 2.03
C THR A 481 5.17 24.36 0.58
N GLY A 482 4.11 23.92 -0.09
CA GLY A 482 4.13 23.60 -1.53
C GLY A 482 4.06 24.81 -2.46
N SER A 483 4.16 26.04 -1.96
CA SER A 483 4.04 27.25 -2.78
C SER A 483 5.30 27.58 -3.60
N ARG A 484 5.11 28.37 -4.68
CA ARG A 484 6.23 28.87 -5.50
C ARG A 484 7.21 29.75 -4.72
N ALA A 485 6.74 30.47 -3.70
CA ALA A 485 7.58 31.32 -2.87
C ALA A 485 8.54 30.47 -2.03
N VAL A 486 8.04 29.44 -1.37
CA VAL A 486 8.85 28.46 -0.62
C VAL A 486 9.81 27.74 -1.57
N ALA A 487 9.36 27.30 -2.74
CA ALA A 487 10.21 26.70 -3.76
C ALA A 487 11.37 27.60 -4.18
N ALA A 488 11.12 28.90 -4.40
CA ALA A 488 12.16 29.85 -4.79
C ALA A 488 13.24 30.05 -3.70
N VAL A 489 12.84 30.00 -2.43
CA VAL A 489 13.77 30.09 -1.29
C VAL A 489 14.59 28.81 -1.18
N PHE A 490 13.93 27.66 -1.02
CA PHE A 490 14.62 26.41 -0.73
C PHE A 490 15.41 25.86 -1.93
N SER A 491 15.00 26.12 -3.17
CA SER A 491 15.83 25.80 -4.34
C SER A 491 17.16 26.57 -4.40
N ARG A 492 17.17 27.80 -3.87
CA ARG A 492 18.43 28.57 -3.74
C ARG A 492 19.29 28.02 -2.61
N LEU A 493 18.70 27.74 -1.47
CA LEU A 493 19.40 27.16 -0.31
C LEU A 493 19.98 25.79 -0.63
N ALA A 494 19.22 24.92 -1.28
CA ALA A 494 19.66 23.61 -1.74
C ALA A 494 20.89 23.72 -2.68
N ARG A 495 20.83 24.63 -3.66
CA ARG A 495 21.98 24.89 -4.55
C ARG A 495 23.21 25.41 -3.81
N LEU A 496 23.03 26.27 -2.78
CA LEU A 496 24.13 26.74 -1.94
C LEU A 496 24.76 25.62 -1.10
N CYS A 497 23.99 24.57 -0.80
CA CYS A 497 24.47 23.33 -0.18
C CYS A 497 25.03 22.31 -1.18
N GLY A 498 25.11 22.65 -2.46
CA GLY A 498 25.67 21.74 -3.48
C GLY A 498 24.70 20.74 -4.09
N VAL A 499 23.39 20.82 -3.77
CA VAL A 499 22.39 19.97 -4.39
C VAL A 499 22.31 20.22 -5.89
N THR A 500 22.47 19.17 -6.67
CA THR A 500 22.44 19.17 -8.13
C THR A 500 21.06 18.80 -8.66
N SER A 501 20.75 19.24 -9.88
CA SER A 501 19.50 18.85 -10.55
C SER A 501 19.63 17.46 -11.17
N ALA A 502 18.62 16.62 -11.01
CA ALA A 502 18.51 15.35 -11.73
C ALA A 502 18.19 15.51 -13.23
N GLY A 503 18.07 16.74 -13.73
CA GLY A 503 17.76 17.04 -15.12
C GLY A 503 16.30 16.82 -15.50
N ALA A 504 15.43 16.51 -14.55
CA ALA A 504 13.99 16.43 -14.73
C ALA A 504 13.30 17.72 -14.24
N SER A 505 12.15 18.01 -14.84
CA SER A 505 11.24 19.05 -14.37
C SER A 505 9.80 18.54 -14.42
N TRP A 506 8.93 19.11 -13.59
CA TRP A 506 7.52 18.69 -13.57
C TRP A 506 6.60 19.87 -13.26
N LYS A 507 5.35 19.69 -13.60
CA LYS A 507 4.29 20.64 -13.23
C LYS A 507 3.05 19.86 -12.79
N LEU A 508 2.38 20.34 -11.77
CA LEU A 508 1.08 19.83 -11.41
C LEU A 508 0.08 20.25 -12.49
N THR A 509 -0.62 19.29 -13.07
CA THR A 509 -1.64 19.52 -14.10
C THR A 509 -3.03 19.69 -13.52
N THR A 510 -3.22 19.27 -12.26
CA THR A 510 -4.46 19.44 -11.49
C THR A 510 -4.23 20.33 -10.28
N GLU A 511 -5.31 20.89 -9.75
CA GLU A 511 -5.31 21.43 -8.40
C GLU A 511 -5.19 20.30 -7.38
N ARG A 512 -4.54 20.59 -6.24
CA ARG A 512 -4.41 19.63 -5.14
C ARG A 512 -5.73 19.57 -4.37
N THR A 513 -6.28 18.38 -4.22
CA THR A 513 -7.42 18.10 -3.34
C THR A 513 -6.96 17.38 -2.09
N PHE A 514 -7.72 17.49 -1.00
CA PHE A 514 -7.39 16.95 0.32
C PHE A 514 -8.56 16.15 0.90
N ASP A 515 -9.55 15.85 0.08
CA ASP A 515 -10.69 15.04 0.45
C ASP A 515 -10.38 13.56 0.19
N ASN A 516 -11.10 12.66 0.85
CA ASN A 516 -10.99 11.24 0.60
C ASN A 516 -11.19 10.96 -0.89
N SER A 517 -10.28 10.21 -1.48
CA SER A 517 -10.14 10.08 -2.94
C SER A 517 -9.76 8.66 -3.34
N ILE A 518 -10.06 8.32 -4.59
CA ILE A 518 -9.63 7.10 -5.24
C ILE A 518 -9.25 7.40 -6.69
N GLY A 519 -8.14 6.83 -7.16
CA GLY A 519 -7.63 6.99 -8.51
C GLY A 519 -7.96 5.79 -9.39
N GLU A 520 -8.22 6.04 -10.66
CA GLU A 520 -8.39 5.01 -11.69
C GLU A 520 -7.49 5.32 -12.89
N LEU A 521 -6.79 4.30 -13.35
CA LEU A 521 -5.94 4.32 -14.52
C LEU A 521 -6.45 3.27 -15.50
N GLU A 522 -6.96 3.71 -16.66
CA GLU A 522 -7.39 2.84 -17.75
C GLU A 522 -6.36 2.91 -18.89
N LEU A 523 -5.87 1.74 -19.29
CA LEU A 523 -4.81 1.55 -20.28
C LEU A 523 -5.37 0.63 -21.38
N ASP A 524 -5.38 1.11 -22.63
CA ASP A 524 -5.94 0.39 -23.77
C ASP A 524 -5.02 0.50 -24.98
N GLY A 525 -4.32 -0.58 -25.31
CA GLY A 525 -3.27 -0.57 -26.31
C GLY A 525 -2.15 0.39 -25.89
N ARG A 526 -1.99 1.50 -26.62
CA ARG A 526 -1.02 2.56 -26.27
C ARG A 526 -1.69 3.82 -25.71
N ARG A 527 -3.00 3.80 -25.49
CA ARG A 527 -3.77 4.92 -24.93
C ARG A 527 -3.88 4.81 -23.41
N MET A 528 -3.93 5.94 -22.76
CA MET A 528 -4.08 6.05 -21.32
C MET A 528 -5.19 7.04 -20.96
N LYS A 529 -5.96 6.71 -19.91
CA LYS A 529 -6.93 7.61 -19.30
C LYS A 529 -6.75 7.56 -17.79
N VAL A 530 -6.69 8.74 -17.19
CA VAL A 530 -6.64 8.93 -15.73
C VAL A 530 -7.97 9.50 -15.26
N THR A 531 -8.55 8.94 -14.22
CA THR A 531 -9.74 9.48 -13.55
C THR A 531 -9.48 9.58 -12.06
N LEU A 532 -9.70 10.75 -11.47
CA LEU A 532 -9.66 10.93 -10.02
C LEU A 532 -11.08 11.16 -9.51
N PHE A 533 -11.43 10.45 -8.46
CA PHE A 533 -12.71 10.56 -7.79
C PHE A 533 -12.49 11.05 -6.36
N ASN A 534 -13.32 11.98 -5.90
CA ASN A 534 -13.43 12.35 -4.50
C ASN A 534 -14.76 11.86 -3.92
N VAL A 535 -14.77 11.66 -2.62
CA VAL A 535 -15.98 11.39 -1.85
C VAL A 535 -16.23 12.58 -0.94
N PRO A 536 -17.06 13.55 -1.34
CA PRO A 536 -17.37 14.67 -0.47
C PRO A 536 -18.19 14.20 0.74
N SER A 537 -18.02 14.89 1.86
CA SER A 537 -18.87 14.75 3.03
C SER A 537 -20.30 15.18 2.69
N SER A 538 -21.09 14.28 2.15
CA SER A 538 -22.45 14.52 1.66
C SER A 538 -23.33 13.35 2.07
N PRO A 539 -24.63 13.56 2.33
CA PRO A 539 -25.57 12.49 2.63
C PRO A 539 -25.63 11.41 1.54
N GLU A 540 -25.33 11.75 0.30
CA GLU A 540 -25.39 10.83 -0.84
C GLU A 540 -24.20 9.86 -0.88
N LYS A 541 -23.08 10.18 -0.23
CA LYS A 541 -21.85 9.34 -0.16
C LYS A 541 -21.46 8.74 -1.52
N ARG A 542 -21.49 9.54 -2.60
CA ARG A 542 -21.19 9.10 -3.96
C ARG A 542 -19.83 9.59 -4.41
N LEU A 543 -19.19 8.82 -5.31
CA LEU A 543 -18.00 9.25 -6.01
C LEU A 543 -18.30 10.41 -6.96
N HIS A 544 -17.47 11.42 -6.92
CA HIS A 544 -17.51 12.55 -7.85
C HIS A 544 -16.22 12.62 -8.64
N VAL A 545 -16.31 12.66 -9.97
CA VAL A 545 -15.15 12.85 -10.85
C VAL A 545 -14.62 14.27 -10.65
N THR A 546 -13.40 14.40 -10.17
CA THR A 546 -12.72 15.70 -9.99
C THR A 546 -11.73 16.00 -11.09
N HIS A 547 -11.21 14.96 -11.75
CA HIS A 547 -10.30 15.08 -12.87
C HIS A 547 -10.47 13.92 -13.84
N ARG A 548 -10.39 14.21 -15.14
CA ARG A 548 -10.32 13.21 -16.20
C ARG A 548 -9.37 13.70 -17.29
N GLU A 549 -8.35 12.93 -17.56
CA GLU A 549 -7.35 13.21 -18.61
C GLU A 549 -7.28 12.01 -19.57
N HIS A 550 -7.23 12.30 -20.87
CA HIS A 550 -7.10 11.29 -21.93
C HIS A 550 -5.89 11.64 -22.80
N ASP A 551 -5.24 10.63 -23.36
CA ASP A 551 -4.28 10.79 -24.47
C ASP A 551 -4.98 10.98 -25.80
#